data_cfb8e342bcf5c5da00de1d6babba034b
#
_entry.id   cfb8e342bcf5c5da00de1d6babba034b
#
_cell.length_a   1.000
_cell.length_b   1.000
_cell.length_c   1.000
_cell.angle_alpha   90.00
_cell.angle_beta   90.00
_cell.angle_gamma   90.00
#
_symmetry.space_group_name_H-M   'P 1'
#
loop_
_entity.id
_entity.type
_entity.pdbx_description
1 polymer ?
#
loop_
_entity_poly.entity_id
_entity_poly.type
_entity_poly.pdbx_seq_one_letter_code
_entity_poly.pdbx_strand_id
1 'polypeptide(L)'
;GTVARSGAVTYYLANSLNLAGFGESTSVGLGGDPILGANFEDVLRLFEQDQNTDAVVMAGEIGGVYEELASAYIKEMSKPVIAYITGKAAPQGKRLGHAGAIIEGSMGTAQSKIDALTSGGAHVAATFSEIPVLVKNALAKRASR
;
A
#
# COMPACT_ATOMS: atom_id res chain seq x y z
N GLY A 1 -0.99 -3.42 -10.44
CA GLY A 1 -2.12 -2.75 -9.80
C GLY A 1 -1.66 -1.80 -8.72
N THR A 2 -2.37 -0.72 -8.53
CA THR A 2 -2.11 0.23 -7.43
C THR A 2 -3.35 0.43 -6.58
N VAL A 3 -3.17 0.54 -5.26
CA VAL A 3 -4.24 0.84 -4.30
C VAL A 3 -3.72 1.79 -3.22
N ALA A 4 -4.46 2.87 -2.95
CA ALA A 4 -4.10 3.83 -1.92
C ALA A 4 -5.34 4.36 -1.18
N ARG A 5 -5.15 4.80 0.08
CA ARG A 5 -6.21 5.50 0.79
C ARG A 5 -6.46 6.87 0.19
N SER A 6 -5.41 7.61 -0.14
CA SER A 6 -5.53 8.93 -0.75
C SER A 6 -5.64 8.85 -2.27
N GLY A 7 -6.66 9.49 -2.85
CA GLY A 7 -6.78 9.64 -4.31
C GLY A 7 -5.61 10.42 -4.93
N ALA A 8 -5.07 11.44 -4.24
CA ALA A 8 -3.89 12.14 -4.72
C ALA A 8 -2.66 11.22 -4.79
N VAL A 9 -2.50 10.31 -3.82
CA VAL A 9 -1.39 9.36 -3.82
C VAL A 9 -1.49 8.37 -4.98
N THR A 10 -2.70 7.98 -5.43
CA THR A 10 -2.84 7.12 -6.62
C THR A 10 -2.25 7.78 -7.85
N TYR A 11 -2.46 9.09 -8.06
CA TYR A 11 -1.86 9.83 -9.18
C TYR A 11 -0.34 9.91 -9.07
N TYR A 12 0.21 10.11 -7.86
CA TYR A 12 1.65 10.11 -7.66
C TYR A 12 2.27 8.73 -7.92
N LEU A 13 1.60 7.65 -7.52
CA LEU A 13 2.03 6.28 -7.82
C LEU A 13 2.03 6.04 -9.33
N ALA A 14 0.92 6.34 -10.02
CA ALA A 14 0.79 6.20 -11.47
C ALA A 14 1.92 6.93 -12.20
N ASN A 15 2.14 8.21 -11.87
CA ASN A 15 3.21 8.99 -12.48
C ASN A 15 4.60 8.41 -12.20
N SER A 16 4.88 8.04 -10.96
CA SER A 16 6.19 7.49 -10.55
C SER A 16 6.49 6.17 -11.25
N LEU A 17 5.50 5.28 -11.37
CA LEU A 17 5.64 4.00 -12.06
C LEU A 17 5.78 4.19 -13.56
N ASN A 18 4.98 5.08 -14.16
CA ASN A 18 5.05 5.38 -15.59
C ASN A 18 6.42 5.96 -15.98
N LEU A 19 6.97 6.90 -15.20
CA LEU A 19 8.32 7.45 -15.43
C LEU A 19 9.42 6.38 -15.32
N ALA A 20 9.18 5.34 -14.55
CA ALA A 20 10.09 4.20 -14.43
C ALA A 20 9.86 3.11 -15.49
N GLY A 21 8.93 3.32 -16.44
CA GLY A 21 8.64 2.41 -17.54
C GLY A 21 7.65 1.30 -17.22
N PHE A 22 6.91 1.40 -16.10
CA PHE A 22 5.85 0.44 -15.74
C PHE A 22 4.48 0.96 -16.19
N GLY A 23 3.63 0.05 -16.66
CA GLY A 23 2.20 0.30 -16.86
C GLY A 23 1.39 -0.02 -15.61
N GLU A 24 0.19 0.51 -15.53
CA GLU A 24 -0.81 0.13 -14.51
C GLU A 24 -1.95 -0.66 -15.16
N SER A 25 -2.31 -1.79 -14.56
CA SER A 25 -3.52 -2.53 -14.94
C SER A 25 -4.77 -1.84 -14.41
N THR A 26 -4.75 -1.44 -13.14
CA THR A 26 -5.85 -0.77 -12.46
C THR A 26 -5.30 0.05 -11.29
N SER A 27 -5.89 1.22 -11.05
CA SER A 27 -5.58 2.10 -9.92
C SER A 27 -6.83 2.31 -9.07
N VAL A 28 -6.76 2.07 -7.76
CA VAL A 28 -7.88 2.13 -6.83
C VAL A 28 -7.61 3.10 -5.69
N GLY A 29 -8.52 4.05 -5.50
CA GLY A 29 -8.54 4.92 -4.32
C GLY A 29 -9.61 4.43 -3.33
N LEU A 30 -9.22 4.07 -2.11
CA LEU A 30 -10.14 3.58 -1.06
C LEU A 30 -10.87 4.72 -0.34
N GLY A 31 -10.22 5.88 -0.24
CA GLY A 31 -10.68 6.99 0.58
C GLY A 31 -10.00 7.05 1.95
N GLY A 32 -10.02 8.23 2.54
CA GLY A 32 -9.40 8.53 3.84
C GLY A 32 -10.37 8.55 5.02
N ASP A 33 -11.59 8.02 4.85
CA ASP A 33 -12.59 7.96 5.91
C ASP A 33 -12.36 6.77 6.85
N PRO A 34 -12.85 6.84 8.10
CA PRO A 34 -12.78 5.71 9.05
C PRO A 34 -13.57 4.48 8.58
N ILE A 35 -14.65 4.69 7.84
CA ILE A 35 -15.52 3.64 7.28
C ILE A 35 -15.36 3.65 5.77
N LEU A 36 -14.87 2.55 5.22
CA LEU A 36 -14.62 2.37 3.79
C LEU A 36 -15.65 1.46 3.17
N GLY A 37 -15.99 1.69 1.88
CA GLY A 37 -16.82 0.78 1.09
C GLY A 37 -16.09 -0.51 0.69
N ALA A 38 -14.77 -0.41 0.47
CA ALA A 38 -13.84 -1.53 0.30
C ALA A 38 -12.55 -1.21 1.08
N ASN A 39 -11.88 -2.23 1.59
CA ASN A 39 -10.61 -2.09 2.28
C ASN A 39 -9.43 -2.62 1.43
N PHE A 40 -8.20 -2.58 1.97
CA PHE A 40 -7.03 -3.07 1.25
C PHE A 40 -7.13 -4.56 0.90
N GLU A 41 -7.59 -5.41 1.83
CA GLU A 41 -7.71 -6.85 1.59
C GLU A 41 -8.68 -7.14 0.44
N ASP A 42 -9.82 -6.47 0.38
CA ASP A 42 -10.80 -6.65 -0.70
C ASP A 42 -10.16 -6.40 -2.07
N VAL A 43 -9.40 -5.31 -2.20
CA VAL A 43 -8.73 -4.94 -3.47
C VAL A 43 -7.55 -5.85 -3.77
N LEU A 44 -6.77 -6.26 -2.77
CA LEU A 44 -5.67 -7.22 -2.95
C LEU A 44 -6.17 -8.56 -3.47
N ARG A 45 -7.33 -9.05 -2.99
CA ARG A 45 -7.97 -10.28 -3.50
C ARG A 45 -8.33 -10.17 -4.97
N LEU A 46 -8.82 -9.02 -5.42
CA LEU A 46 -9.11 -8.77 -6.82
C LEU A 46 -7.84 -8.74 -7.67
N PHE A 47 -6.78 -8.06 -7.20
CA PHE A 47 -5.50 -8.03 -7.89
C PHE A 47 -4.82 -9.40 -7.97
N GLU A 48 -4.95 -10.24 -6.94
CA GLU A 48 -4.41 -11.60 -6.98
C GLU A 48 -5.03 -12.44 -8.10
N GLN A 49 -6.32 -12.22 -8.40
CA GLN A 49 -7.05 -12.92 -9.44
C GLN A 49 -6.87 -12.29 -10.84
N ASP A 50 -6.50 -11.02 -10.92
CA ASP A 50 -6.38 -10.30 -12.19
C ASP A 50 -5.13 -10.74 -12.98
N GLN A 51 -5.34 -11.34 -14.15
CA GLN A 51 -4.27 -11.82 -15.03
C GLN A 51 -3.39 -10.69 -15.61
N ASN A 52 -3.89 -9.45 -15.63
CA ASN A 52 -3.14 -8.30 -16.13
C ASN A 52 -2.30 -7.61 -15.03
N THR A 53 -2.36 -8.11 -13.80
CA THR A 53 -1.61 -7.57 -12.66
C THR A 53 -0.47 -8.51 -12.29
N ASP A 54 0.79 -8.06 -12.42
CA ASP A 54 1.99 -8.82 -12.07
C ASP A 54 2.53 -8.51 -10.68
N ALA A 55 2.29 -7.31 -10.19
CA ALA A 55 2.67 -6.84 -8.86
C ALA A 55 1.65 -5.82 -8.35
N VAL A 56 1.58 -5.64 -7.04
CA VAL A 56 0.70 -4.65 -6.42
C VAL A 56 1.52 -3.63 -5.64
N VAL A 57 1.18 -2.36 -5.83
CA VAL A 57 1.70 -1.27 -4.98
C VAL A 57 0.56 -0.76 -4.12
N MET A 58 0.72 -0.82 -2.80
CA MET A 58 -0.23 -0.27 -1.84
C MET A 58 0.36 0.92 -1.09
N ALA A 59 -0.37 2.01 -1.00
CA ALA A 59 0.00 3.16 -0.19
C ALA A 59 -1.04 3.41 0.90
N GLY A 60 -0.63 3.14 2.13
CA GLY A 60 -1.40 3.41 3.33
C GLY A 60 -1.01 4.72 4.00
N GLU A 61 -1.64 4.98 5.11
CA GLU A 61 -1.40 6.15 5.94
C GLU A 61 -1.57 5.81 7.42
N ILE A 62 -1.19 6.71 8.28
CA ILE A 62 -1.45 6.59 9.72
C ILE A 62 -2.95 6.56 10.01
N GLY A 63 -3.32 5.98 11.13
CA GLY A 63 -4.71 5.85 11.59
C GLY A 63 -5.43 4.61 11.06
N GLY A 64 -6.39 4.12 11.82
CA GLY A 64 -7.08 2.88 11.54
C GLY A 64 -6.15 1.65 11.55
N VAL A 65 -6.67 0.52 11.11
CA VAL A 65 -5.96 -0.79 11.15
C VAL A 65 -6.05 -1.57 9.83
N TYR A 66 -6.52 -0.96 8.75
CA TYR A 66 -6.79 -1.69 7.51
C TYR A 66 -5.53 -2.24 6.84
N GLU A 67 -4.39 -1.55 6.99
CA GLU A 67 -3.10 -2.01 6.47
C GLU A 67 -2.58 -3.21 7.28
N GLU A 68 -2.73 -3.17 8.60
CA GLU A 68 -2.38 -4.28 9.48
C GLU A 68 -3.25 -5.52 9.18
N LEU A 69 -4.55 -5.33 8.99
CA LEU A 69 -5.46 -6.43 8.63
C LEU A 69 -5.09 -7.06 7.28
N ALA A 70 -4.74 -6.25 6.30
CA ALA A 70 -4.33 -6.73 4.97
C ALA A 70 -3.07 -7.60 5.01
N SER A 71 -2.21 -7.44 6.02
CA SER A 71 -0.95 -8.18 6.14
C SER A 71 -1.13 -9.70 6.19
N ALA A 72 -2.22 -10.16 6.77
CA ALA A 72 -2.54 -11.59 6.83
C ALA A 72 -2.78 -12.17 5.43
N TYR A 73 -3.54 -11.46 4.60
CA TYR A 73 -3.79 -11.90 3.23
C TYR A 73 -2.55 -11.74 2.32
N ILE A 74 -1.75 -10.69 2.50
CA ILE A 74 -0.51 -10.50 1.74
C ILE A 74 0.40 -11.73 1.85
N LYS A 75 0.45 -12.37 3.02
CA LYS A 75 1.23 -13.59 3.26
C LYS A 75 0.80 -14.77 2.37
N GLU A 76 -0.45 -14.80 1.95
CA GLU A 76 -1.04 -15.85 1.12
C GLU A 76 -0.90 -15.55 -0.38
N MET A 77 -0.59 -14.30 -0.75
CA MET A 77 -0.52 -13.87 -2.15
C MET A 77 0.67 -14.47 -2.90
N SER A 78 0.45 -14.82 -4.16
CA SER A 78 1.50 -15.23 -5.09
C SER A 78 2.17 -14.02 -5.77
N LYS A 79 1.45 -12.91 -5.86
CA LYS A 79 1.94 -11.66 -6.45
C LYS A 79 2.67 -10.81 -5.42
N PRO A 80 3.83 -10.23 -5.77
CA PRO A 80 4.56 -9.38 -4.84
C PRO A 80 3.78 -8.11 -4.53
N VAL A 81 3.80 -7.73 -3.26
CA VAL A 81 3.21 -6.49 -2.76
C VAL A 81 4.34 -5.56 -2.33
N ILE A 82 4.33 -4.35 -2.88
CA ILE A 82 5.19 -3.25 -2.46
C ILE A 82 4.32 -2.28 -1.67
N ALA A 83 4.74 -1.93 -0.47
CA ALA A 83 3.96 -1.07 0.41
C ALA A 83 4.69 0.22 0.76
N TYR A 84 3.93 1.29 0.94
CA TYR A 84 4.43 2.57 1.46
C TYR A 84 3.43 3.14 2.46
N ILE A 85 3.91 3.66 3.59
CA ILE A 85 3.07 4.30 4.61
C ILE A 85 3.40 5.77 4.70
N THR A 86 2.39 6.61 4.46
CA THR A 86 2.49 8.06 4.62
C THR A 86 2.30 8.48 6.08
N GLY A 87 2.76 9.67 6.43
CA GLY A 87 2.54 10.24 7.76
C GLY A 87 3.52 9.78 8.84
N LYS A 88 4.69 9.22 8.49
CA LYS A 88 5.70 8.74 9.46
C LYS A 88 6.13 9.77 10.51
N ALA A 89 6.11 11.07 10.15
CA ALA A 89 6.47 12.17 11.06
C ALA A 89 5.25 12.82 11.74
N ALA A 90 4.09 12.17 11.67
CA ALA A 90 2.86 12.72 12.23
C ALA A 90 2.90 12.75 13.76
N PRO A 91 2.59 13.89 14.40
CA PRO A 91 2.42 13.93 15.86
C PRO A 91 1.15 13.17 16.28
N GLN A 92 1.22 12.51 17.43
CA GLN A 92 0.07 11.81 18.01
C GLN A 92 -1.11 12.75 18.26
N GLY A 93 -2.33 12.23 18.09
CA GLY A 93 -3.57 12.94 18.40
C GLY A 93 -3.93 14.06 17.41
N LYS A 94 -3.14 14.28 16.35
CA LYS A 94 -3.49 15.22 15.29
C LYS A 94 -4.01 14.50 14.06
N ARG A 95 -5.12 15.00 13.51
CA ARG A 95 -5.67 14.54 12.24
C ARG A 95 -4.87 15.14 11.09
N LEU A 96 -4.44 14.31 10.15
CA LEU A 96 -3.61 14.72 9.02
C LEU A 96 -4.33 14.54 7.69
N GLY A 97 -5.07 15.55 7.28
CA GLY A 97 -5.68 15.64 5.95
C GLY A 97 -6.94 14.79 5.76
N HIS A 98 -6.98 13.57 6.29
CA HIS A 98 -8.11 12.64 6.19
C HIS A 98 -8.81 12.45 7.54
N ALA A 99 -10.12 12.16 7.52
CA ALA A 99 -10.89 11.94 8.75
C ALA A 99 -10.39 10.73 9.54
N GLY A 100 -9.92 9.68 8.84
CA GLY A 100 -9.37 8.46 9.43
C GLY A 100 -7.87 8.52 9.73
N ALA A 101 -7.16 9.59 9.34
CA ALA A 101 -5.73 9.73 9.55
C ALA A 101 -5.41 10.34 10.92
N ILE A 102 -5.74 9.60 11.97
CA ILE A 102 -5.47 9.96 13.36
C ILE A 102 -4.89 8.77 14.11
N ILE A 103 -3.83 8.99 14.88
CA ILE A 103 -3.21 7.97 15.74
C ILE A 103 -3.89 8.02 17.12
N GLU A 104 -4.50 6.91 17.52
CA GLU A 104 -5.11 6.73 18.84
C GLU A 104 -4.32 5.70 19.65
N GLY A 105 -3.60 6.18 20.65
CA GLY A 105 -2.73 5.32 21.47
C GLY A 105 -1.58 4.71 20.68
N SER A 106 -1.40 3.39 20.77
CA SER A 106 -0.34 2.65 20.06
C SER A 106 -0.77 2.07 18.72
N MET A 107 -2.07 2.13 18.39
CA MET A 107 -2.62 1.56 17.16
C MET A 107 -2.63 2.59 16.03
N GLY A 108 -2.50 2.11 14.80
CA GLY A 108 -2.54 2.97 13.62
C GLY A 108 -1.31 3.85 13.45
N THR A 109 -0.22 3.57 14.14
CA THR A 109 1.05 4.27 13.92
C THR A 109 1.67 3.83 12.60
N ALA A 110 2.50 4.68 11.99
CA ALA A 110 3.24 4.27 10.79
C ALA A 110 4.10 3.03 11.07
N GLN A 111 4.70 2.94 12.26
CA GLN A 111 5.58 1.83 12.63
C GLN A 111 4.80 0.51 12.75
N SER A 112 3.63 0.50 13.44
CA SER A 112 2.82 -0.72 13.56
C SER A 112 2.42 -1.28 12.19
N LYS A 113 2.06 -0.40 11.24
CA LYS A 113 1.72 -0.78 9.88
C LYS A 113 2.92 -1.32 9.10
N ILE A 114 4.07 -0.66 9.19
CA ILE A 114 5.31 -1.11 8.55
C ILE A 114 5.70 -2.51 9.07
N ASP A 115 5.64 -2.72 10.38
CA ASP A 115 6.00 -4.00 11.00
C ASP A 115 5.03 -5.12 10.58
N ALA A 116 3.73 -4.84 10.58
CA ALA A 116 2.72 -5.78 10.15
C ALA A 116 2.88 -6.16 8.67
N LEU A 117 3.01 -5.17 7.79
CA LEU A 117 3.17 -5.39 6.34
C LEU A 117 4.47 -6.13 6.02
N THR A 118 5.57 -5.80 6.69
CA THR A 118 6.85 -6.52 6.55
C THR A 118 6.71 -7.97 6.99
N SER A 119 6.06 -8.21 8.13
CA SER A 119 5.80 -9.56 8.64
C SER A 119 4.86 -10.36 7.72
N GLY A 120 3.96 -9.68 7.01
CA GLY A 120 3.11 -10.26 5.97
C GLY A 120 3.83 -10.56 4.66
N GLY A 121 5.10 -10.15 4.52
CA GLY A 121 5.90 -10.40 3.31
C GLY A 121 5.86 -9.28 2.27
N ALA A 122 5.27 -8.13 2.57
CA ALA A 122 5.34 -6.97 1.70
C ALA A 122 6.75 -6.36 1.69
N HIS A 123 7.16 -5.86 0.53
CA HIS A 123 8.37 -5.05 0.39
C HIS A 123 8.06 -3.58 0.76
N VAL A 124 8.36 -3.19 1.99
CA VAL A 124 8.00 -1.85 2.47
C VAL A 124 9.08 -0.82 2.09
N ALA A 125 8.68 0.18 1.30
CA ALA A 125 9.54 1.28 0.89
C ALA A 125 9.77 2.26 2.06
N ALA A 126 11.00 2.69 2.28
CA ALA A 126 11.32 3.72 3.25
C ALA A 126 10.95 5.11 2.74
N THR A 127 11.12 5.34 1.43
CA THR A 127 10.79 6.58 0.73
C THR A 127 9.90 6.29 -0.49
N PHE A 128 9.17 7.30 -0.94
CA PHE A 128 8.33 7.17 -2.12
C PHE A 128 9.13 6.84 -3.40
N SER A 129 10.33 7.39 -3.52
CA SER A 129 11.22 7.16 -4.66
C SER A 129 11.80 5.74 -4.74
N GLU A 130 11.73 4.95 -3.67
CA GLU A 130 12.14 3.54 -3.69
C GLU A 130 11.10 2.62 -4.32
N ILE A 131 9.84 3.04 -4.41
CA ILE A 131 8.73 2.19 -4.90
C ILE A 131 9.05 1.58 -6.27
N PRO A 132 9.42 2.35 -7.31
CA PRO A 132 9.69 1.77 -8.63
C PRO A 132 10.88 0.79 -8.62
N VAL A 133 11.88 1.02 -7.78
CA VAL A 133 13.04 0.13 -7.63
C VAL A 133 12.60 -1.22 -7.02
N LEU A 134 11.77 -1.18 -5.99
CA LEU A 134 11.23 -2.39 -5.36
C LEU A 134 10.33 -3.17 -6.32
N VAL A 135 9.49 -2.47 -7.10
CA VAL A 135 8.67 -3.10 -8.16
C VAL A 135 9.55 -3.83 -9.17
N LYS A 136 10.58 -3.15 -9.69
CA LYS A 136 11.54 -3.75 -10.64
C LYS A 136 12.17 -5.02 -10.08
N ASN A 137 12.66 -4.95 -8.84
CA ASN A 137 13.33 -6.09 -8.19
C ASN A 137 12.37 -7.26 -7.95
N ALA A 138 11.13 -6.98 -7.56
CA ALA A 138 10.12 -7.99 -7.31
C ALA A 138 9.70 -8.71 -8.60
N LEU A 139 9.49 -7.96 -9.70
CA LEU A 139 9.16 -8.53 -11.00
C LEU A 139 10.30 -9.36 -11.58
N ALA A 140 11.55 -8.93 -11.44
CA ALA A 140 12.72 -9.69 -11.88
C ALA A 140 12.85 -11.04 -11.15
N LYS A 141 12.60 -11.07 -9.84
CA LYS A 141 12.60 -12.32 -9.06
C LYS A 141 11.47 -13.28 -9.46
N ARG A 142 10.32 -12.74 -9.88
CA ARG A 142 9.19 -13.55 -10.34
C ARG A 142 9.46 -14.19 -11.71
N ALA A 143 10.09 -13.45 -12.62
CA ALA A 143 10.44 -13.94 -13.96
C ALA A 143 11.52 -15.03 -13.95
N SER A 144 12.28 -15.17 -12.86
CA SER A 144 13.35 -16.16 -12.69
C SER A 144 12.89 -17.46 -12.00
N ARG A 145 11.62 -17.57 -11.64
CA ARG A 145 10.98 -18.77 -11.06
C ARG A 145 10.16 -19.53 -12.10
#